data_fdd833ee2c5e56925017f0f87c798b84
#
_entry.id   fdd833ee2c5e56925017f0f87c798b84
#
_cell.length_a   1.000
_cell.length_b   1.000
_cell.length_c   1.000
_cell.angle_alpha   90.00
_cell.angle_beta   90.00
_cell.angle_gamma   90.00
#
_symmetry.space_group_name_H-M   'P 1'
#
loop_
_entity.id
_entity.type
_entity.pdbx_description
1 polymer ?
#
loop_
_entity_poly.entity_id
_entity_poly.type
_entity_poly.pdbx_seq_one_letter_code
_entity_poly.pdbx_strand_id
1 'polypeptide(L)'
;LVKATKDAKHEIIISQNPEEEGAIPLRRSLNENDGLEFSYSWWMFVEDYDYKKGSWKHVFHKGNVDAWPLRAPGVWLHPNDNKLYVYMNSYKEIKNEVAIDNIPIGKWFHVSLCVSQDHMDVHINGYLKVRKALNGIARQNFGDVYVNSFGGFSGYVSRMRYYDYAIPISQVQVDVKNGPDLTLPYSSQQKPPYFTPYWWVNEYE
;
A
#
# COMPACT_ATOMS: atom_id res chain seq x y z
N LEU A 1 -1.22 1.49 10.33
CA LEU A 1 0.17 1.65 9.88
C LEU A 1 0.50 3.11 9.58
N VAL A 2 -0.01 3.68 8.49
CA VAL A 2 0.17 5.10 8.15
C VAL A 2 -1.16 5.81 8.30
N LYS A 3 -1.29 6.74 9.24
CA LYS A 3 -2.55 7.47 9.49
C LYS A 3 -2.70 8.70 8.59
N ALA A 4 -1.76 9.62 8.69
CA ALA A 4 -1.72 10.84 7.90
C ALA A 4 -1.14 10.60 6.51
N THR A 5 -1.43 11.49 5.58
CA THR A 5 -0.80 11.49 4.25
C THR A 5 0.69 11.73 4.36
N LYS A 6 1.46 10.94 3.63
CA LYS A 6 2.91 10.99 3.55
C LYS A 6 3.36 11.10 2.11
N ASP A 7 4.38 11.91 1.87
CA ASP A 7 5.08 11.96 0.59
C ASP A 7 5.73 10.60 0.31
N ALA A 8 5.44 10.06 -0.86
CA ALA A 8 5.88 8.71 -1.21
C ALA A 8 7.35 8.63 -1.67
N LYS A 9 8.09 9.73 -1.66
CA LYS A 9 9.54 9.75 -1.86
C LYS A 9 10.32 9.50 -0.57
N HIS A 10 9.63 9.53 0.59
CA HIS A 10 10.24 9.33 1.90
C HIS A 10 9.90 7.97 2.47
N GLU A 11 10.94 7.24 2.84
CA GLU A 11 10.81 5.92 3.45
C GLU A 11 10.18 5.99 4.84
N ILE A 12 9.34 5.01 5.15
CA ILE A 12 8.80 4.77 6.49
C ILE A 12 9.04 3.30 6.81
N ILE A 13 9.73 3.04 7.90
CA ILE A 13 9.94 1.70 8.43
C ILE A 13 9.07 1.53 9.67
N ILE A 14 8.27 0.47 9.69
CA ILE A 14 7.40 0.12 10.81
C ILE A 14 7.96 -1.17 11.40
N SER A 15 8.73 -1.01 12.48
CA SER A 15 9.35 -2.13 13.17
C SER A 15 8.31 -3.10 13.72
N GLN A 16 8.62 -4.38 13.58
CA GLN A 16 7.85 -5.48 14.16
C GLN A 16 8.45 -5.97 15.49
N ASN A 17 9.59 -5.43 15.90
CA ASN A 17 10.21 -5.74 17.16
C ASN A 17 9.52 -4.93 18.29
N PRO A 18 8.77 -5.58 19.21
CA PRO A 18 8.04 -4.87 20.28
C PRO A 18 8.96 -4.14 21.28
N GLU A 19 10.26 -4.43 21.27
CA GLU A 19 11.24 -3.75 22.14
C GLU A 19 11.71 -2.41 21.57
N GLU A 20 11.43 -2.14 20.32
CA GLU A 20 11.80 -0.87 19.67
C GLU A 20 10.75 0.21 19.90
N GLU A 21 11.21 1.42 20.18
CA GLU A 21 10.31 2.56 20.35
C GLU A 21 9.54 2.86 19.06
N GLY A 22 8.22 3.00 19.16
CA GLY A 22 7.35 3.25 18.02
C GLY A 22 7.02 2.03 17.17
N ALA A 23 7.45 0.84 17.57
CA ALA A 23 7.09 -0.40 16.89
C ALA A 23 5.56 -0.61 16.86
N ILE A 24 5.08 -1.16 15.76
CA ILE A 24 3.68 -1.55 15.57
C ILE A 24 3.64 -3.03 15.16
N PRO A 25 3.77 -3.96 16.11
CA PRO A 25 3.72 -5.38 15.82
C PRO A 25 2.36 -5.76 15.20
N LEU A 26 2.39 -6.33 14.01
CA LEU A 26 1.20 -6.82 13.34
C LEU A 26 0.84 -8.21 13.87
N ARG A 27 -0.38 -8.34 14.35
CA ARG A 27 -0.90 -9.65 14.72
C ARG A 27 -0.87 -10.58 13.51
N ARG A 28 -0.44 -11.80 13.74
CA ARG A 28 -0.64 -12.84 12.73
C ARG A 28 -2.13 -13.12 12.62
N SER A 29 -2.56 -13.51 11.42
CA SER A 29 -3.89 -14.07 11.21
C SER A 29 -4.15 -15.13 12.29
N LEU A 30 -5.22 -14.98 13.02
CA LEU A 30 -5.79 -16.08 13.80
C LEU A 30 -6.20 -17.11 12.75
N ASN A 31 -5.81 -18.36 12.94
CA ASN A 31 -6.25 -19.44 12.05
C ASN A 31 -7.78 -19.48 12.07
N GLU A 32 -8.40 -18.73 11.16
CA GLU A 32 -9.80 -18.90 10.85
C GLU A 32 -10.04 -20.36 10.44
N ASN A 33 -11.27 -20.85 10.54
CA ASN A 33 -11.60 -22.24 10.21
C ASN A 33 -11.07 -22.67 8.85
N ASP A 34 -10.86 -21.71 7.96
CA ASP A 34 -10.42 -21.90 6.59
C ASP A 34 -8.91 -21.61 6.37
N GLY A 35 -8.14 -21.27 7.39
CA GLY A 35 -6.68 -21.10 7.33
C GLY A 35 -6.21 -19.63 7.42
N LEU A 36 -5.08 -19.33 6.79
CA LEU A 36 -4.41 -18.04 6.89
C LEU A 36 -5.16 -16.95 6.12
N GLU A 37 -5.59 -15.91 6.83
CA GLU A 37 -6.25 -14.74 6.23
C GLU A 37 -5.66 -13.44 6.76
N PHE A 38 -5.47 -12.46 5.90
CA PHE A 38 -5.11 -11.09 6.30
C PHE A 38 -5.38 -10.11 5.17
N SER A 39 -5.42 -8.83 5.51
CA SER A 39 -5.67 -7.79 4.51
C SER A 39 -4.84 -6.54 4.77
N TYR A 40 -4.54 -5.84 3.69
CA TYR A 40 -4.01 -4.47 3.70
C TYR A 40 -4.95 -3.56 2.93
N SER A 41 -5.10 -2.34 3.42
CA SER A 41 -5.95 -1.31 2.82
C SER A 41 -5.21 0.02 2.90
N TRP A 42 -5.13 0.75 1.78
CA TRP A 42 -4.44 2.05 1.75
C TRP A 42 -4.96 2.95 0.63
N TRP A 43 -4.75 4.23 0.80
CA TRP A 43 -4.95 5.22 -0.25
C TRP A 43 -3.61 5.60 -0.86
N MET A 44 -3.59 5.79 -2.16
CA MET A 44 -2.42 6.30 -2.87
C MET A 44 -2.81 7.30 -3.95
N PHE A 45 -1.88 8.22 -4.23
CA PHE A 45 -1.96 9.20 -5.28
C PHE A 45 -0.66 9.10 -6.08
N VAL A 46 -0.73 8.79 -7.35
CA VAL A 46 0.41 8.74 -8.27
C VAL A 46 0.37 10.00 -9.11
N GLU A 47 1.41 10.84 -9.00
CA GLU A 47 1.49 12.08 -9.76
C GLU A 47 1.87 11.80 -11.21
N ASP A 48 2.98 11.10 -11.40
CA ASP A 48 3.56 10.80 -12.71
C ASP A 48 4.44 9.55 -12.68
N TYR A 49 4.92 9.14 -13.83
CA TYR A 49 5.88 8.05 -14.01
C TYR A 49 7.29 8.54 -14.40
N ASP A 50 7.51 9.86 -14.53
CA ASP A 50 8.81 10.41 -14.92
C ASP A 50 9.83 10.32 -13.79
N TYR A 51 9.37 10.45 -12.56
CA TYR A 51 10.20 10.19 -11.39
C TYR A 51 10.69 8.74 -11.39
N LYS A 52 12.02 8.54 -11.33
CA LYS A 52 12.67 7.23 -11.42
C LYS A 52 12.23 6.41 -12.64
N LYS A 53 12.10 7.05 -13.79
CA LYS A 53 11.79 6.39 -15.06
C LYS A 53 12.76 5.24 -15.34
N GLY A 54 12.25 4.13 -15.80
CA GLY A 54 13.05 2.92 -16.06
C GLY A 54 13.37 2.10 -14.81
N SER A 55 12.97 2.54 -13.60
CA SER A 55 13.20 1.81 -12.36
C SER A 55 11.89 1.45 -11.67
N TRP A 56 11.86 0.29 -11.01
CA TRP A 56 10.74 -0.10 -10.17
C TRP A 56 10.52 0.94 -9.07
N LYS A 57 9.26 1.30 -8.84
CA LYS A 57 8.84 2.27 -7.83
C LYS A 57 8.16 1.55 -6.69
N HIS A 58 8.78 1.57 -5.54
CA HIS A 58 8.31 0.83 -4.38
C HIS A 58 7.12 1.54 -3.72
N VAL A 59 6.08 0.78 -3.38
CA VAL A 59 4.94 1.26 -2.58
C VAL A 59 5.08 0.76 -1.15
N PHE A 60 5.02 -0.54 -0.93
CA PHE A 60 5.35 -1.14 0.37
C PHE A 60 5.65 -2.63 0.24
N HIS A 61 6.32 -3.17 1.25
CA HIS A 61 6.43 -4.61 1.45
C HIS A 61 6.56 -4.95 2.93
N LYS A 62 6.28 -6.19 3.26
CA LYS A 62 6.54 -6.77 4.57
C LYS A 62 7.49 -7.95 4.41
N GLY A 63 8.67 -7.86 5.02
CA GLY A 63 9.67 -8.92 4.86
C GLY A 63 11.09 -8.46 5.09
N ASN A 64 12.01 -8.91 4.24
CA ASN A 64 13.43 -8.54 4.33
C ASN A 64 13.66 -7.11 3.86
N VAL A 65 14.67 -6.47 4.39
CA VAL A 65 15.06 -5.09 4.03
C VAL A 65 15.23 -4.91 2.50
N ASP A 66 15.79 -5.89 1.82
CA ASP A 66 16.01 -5.88 0.37
C ASP A 66 14.75 -6.30 -0.43
N ALA A 67 13.61 -6.51 0.23
CA ALA A 67 12.40 -7.06 -0.38
C ALA A 67 12.63 -8.41 -1.09
N TRP A 68 13.65 -9.15 -0.71
CA TRP A 68 14.00 -10.45 -1.25
C TRP A 68 14.69 -11.34 -0.21
N PRO A 69 14.42 -12.64 -0.16
CA PRO A 69 13.35 -13.35 -0.87
C PRO A 69 11.96 -13.17 -0.24
N LEU A 70 11.91 -12.64 1.01
CA LEU A 70 10.66 -12.51 1.76
C LEU A 70 10.00 -11.15 1.49
N ARG A 71 8.82 -11.21 0.87
CA ARG A 71 7.89 -10.09 0.68
C ARG A 71 6.46 -10.61 0.64
N ALA A 72 5.80 -10.57 1.78
CA ALA A 72 4.43 -11.07 1.92
C ALA A 72 3.55 -10.10 2.73
N PRO A 73 2.93 -9.12 2.03
CA PRO A 73 2.98 -8.82 0.60
C PRO A 73 4.14 -7.92 0.18
N GLY A 74 4.25 -7.68 -1.15
CA GLY A 74 5.07 -6.64 -1.71
C GLY A 74 4.37 -5.95 -2.88
N VAL A 75 4.41 -4.62 -2.94
CA VAL A 75 3.67 -3.80 -3.89
C VAL A 75 4.60 -2.79 -4.56
N TRP A 76 4.59 -2.76 -5.89
CA TRP A 76 5.41 -1.86 -6.72
C TRP A 76 4.62 -1.29 -7.89
N LEU A 77 5.05 -0.12 -8.36
CA LEU A 77 4.67 0.40 -9.67
C LEU A 77 5.72 -0.02 -10.71
N HIS A 78 5.25 -0.37 -11.91
CA HIS A 78 6.12 -0.74 -13.03
C HIS A 78 7.06 0.40 -13.43
N PRO A 79 8.27 0.13 -13.92
CA PRO A 79 9.23 1.16 -14.31
C PRO A 79 8.71 2.22 -15.29
N ASN A 80 7.98 1.79 -16.31
CA ASN A 80 7.56 2.63 -17.44
C ASN A 80 6.05 2.64 -17.70
N ASP A 81 5.38 1.51 -17.44
CA ASP A 81 3.97 1.33 -17.76
C ASP A 81 3.09 1.67 -16.57
N ASN A 82 1.88 2.15 -16.84
CA ASN A 82 0.88 2.40 -15.80
C ASN A 82 0.30 1.08 -15.27
N LYS A 83 1.11 0.41 -14.42
CA LYS A 83 0.76 -0.88 -13.80
C LYS A 83 1.17 -0.93 -12.33
N LEU A 84 0.29 -1.48 -11.52
CA LEU A 84 0.56 -1.84 -10.13
C LEU A 84 0.83 -3.34 -10.05
N TYR A 85 1.97 -3.71 -9.50
CA TYR A 85 2.33 -5.11 -9.24
C TYR A 85 2.16 -5.45 -7.77
N VAL A 86 1.56 -6.59 -7.52
CA VAL A 86 1.44 -7.18 -6.19
C VAL A 86 2.11 -8.53 -6.18
N TYR A 87 2.99 -8.72 -5.22
CA TYR A 87 3.73 -9.97 -4.99
C TYR A 87 3.31 -10.59 -3.66
N MET A 88 3.24 -11.91 -3.64
CA MET A 88 2.96 -12.69 -2.45
C MET A 88 3.86 -13.93 -2.40
N ASN A 89 4.51 -14.13 -1.26
CA ASN A 89 5.16 -15.42 -1.02
C ASN A 89 4.11 -16.45 -0.59
N SER A 90 4.23 -17.65 -1.10
CA SER A 90 3.53 -18.83 -0.59
C SER A 90 4.53 -19.90 -0.15
N TYR A 91 4.05 -20.97 0.46
CA TYR A 91 4.94 -22.07 0.89
C TYR A 91 5.55 -22.85 -0.28
N LYS A 92 4.92 -22.82 -1.46
CA LYS A 92 5.39 -23.51 -2.66
C LYS A 92 6.12 -22.60 -3.63
N GLU A 93 5.84 -21.31 -3.61
CA GLU A 93 6.38 -20.36 -4.58
C GLU A 93 6.70 -19.01 -3.92
N ILE A 94 7.92 -18.54 -4.15
CA ILE A 94 8.39 -17.26 -3.61
C ILE A 94 7.75 -16.07 -4.35
N LYS A 95 7.43 -16.25 -5.64
CA LYS A 95 6.98 -15.18 -6.52
C LYS A 95 5.61 -15.46 -7.14
N ASN A 96 4.57 -15.43 -6.33
CA ASN A 96 3.23 -15.25 -6.89
C ASN A 96 3.03 -13.77 -7.20
N GLU A 97 2.78 -13.45 -8.46
CA GLU A 97 2.61 -12.04 -8.87
C GLU A 97 1.30 -11.81 -9.61
N VAL A 98 0.81 -10.60 -9.52
CA VAL A 98 -0.29 -10.09 -10.31
C VAL A 98 -0.01 -8.64 -10.70
N ALA A 99 -0.36 -8.28 -11.93
CA ALA A 99 -0.31 -6.92 -12.44
C ALA A 99 -1.73 -6.36 -12.63
N ILE A 100 -1.93 -5.12 -12.21
CA ILE A 100 -3.16 -4.38 -12.41
C ILE A 100 -2.83 -3.23 -13.36
N ASP A 101 -3.41 -3.26 -14.54
CA ASP A 101 -3.23 -2.24 -15.55
C ASP A 101 -4.11 -1.01 -15.31
N ASN A 102 -3.70 0.12 -15.84
CA ASN A 102 -4.49 1.35 -15.88
C ASN A 102 -4.96 1.84 -14.50
N ILE A 103 -4.03 1.94 -13.54
CA ILE A 103 -4.35 2.58 -12.27
C ILE A 103 -4.57 4.09 -12.47
N PRO A 104 -5.39 4.74 -11.62
CA PRO A 104 -5.59 6.19 -11.70
C PRO A 104 -4.28 6.98 -11.52
N ILE A 105 -4.02 7.95 -12.39
CA ILE A 105 -2.91 8.90 -12.29
C ILE A 105 -3.49 10.29 -12.05
N GLY A 106 -2.84 11.10 -11.21
CA GLY A 106 -3.28 12.45 -10.85
C GLY A 106 -4.58 12.46 -10.03
N LYS A 107 -4.94 11.33 -9.42
CA LYS A 107 -6.13 11.18 -8.57
C LYS A 107 -5.85 10.25 -7.41
N TRP A 108 -6.48 10.52 -6.28
CA TRP A 108 -6.52 9.57 -5.18
C TRP A 108 -7.31 8.34 -5.56
N PHE A 109 -6.79 7.18 -5.24
CA PHE A 109 -7.51 5.91 -5.35
C PHE A 109 -7.17 5.00 -4.17
N HIS A 110 -8.13 4.18 -3.84
CA HIS A 110 -8.02 3.22 -2.77
C HIS A 110 -7.61 1.86 -3.33
N VAL A 111 -6.72 1.20 -2.62
CA VAL A 111 -6.31 -0.18 -2.91
C VAL A 111 -6.56 -1.02 -1.67
N SER A 112 -7.14 -2.20 -1.84
CA SER A 112 -7.13 -3.23 -0.81
C SER A 112 -6.65 -4.55 -1.37
N LEU A 113 -5.80 -5.20 -0.60
CA LEU A 113 -5.28 -6.53 -0.84
C LEU A 113 -5.83 -7.44 0.25
N CYS A 114 -6.68 -8.40 -0.14
CA CYS A 114 -7.24 -9.39 0.76
C CYS A 114 -6.65 -10.75 0.41
N VAL A 115 -6.06 -11.40 1.39
CA VAL A 115 -5.47 -12.73 1.24
C VAL A 115 -6.32 -13.71 2.03
N SER A 116 -6.80 -14.75 1.36
CA SER A 116 -7.53 -15.87 1.94
C SER A 116 -6.85 -17.15 1.52
N GLN A 117 -6.17 -17.79 2.47
CA GLN A 117 -5.51 -19.09 2.27
C GLN A 117 -4.63 -19.17 1.02
N ASP A 118 -5.18 -19.60 -0.09
CA ASP A 118 -4.53 -19.91 -1.35
C ASP A 118 -4.86 -18.92 -2.48
N HIS A 119 -5.55 -17.82 -2.18
CA HIS A 119 -5.80 -16.78 -3.16
C HIS A 119 -5.66 -15.38 -2.59
N MET A 120 -5.42 -14.42 -3.46
CA MET A 120 -5.40 -13.00 -3.14
C MET A 120 -6.33 -12.23 -4.07
N ASP A 121 -7.10 -11.33 -3.47
CA ASP A 121 -7.99 -10.40 -4.15
C ASP A 121 -7.42 -9.00 -4.06
N VAL A 122 -7.37 -8.30 -5.19
CA VAL A 122 -6.99 -6.89 -5.23
C VAL A 122 -8.18 -6.06 -5.69
N HIS A 123 -8.57 -5.09 -4.85
CA HIS A 123 -9.63 -4.15 -5.16
C HIS A 123 -9.06 -2.76 -5.42
N ILE A 124 -9.63 -2.06 -6.39
CA ILE A 124 -9.36 -0.63 -6.64
C ILE A 124 -10.68 0.13 -6.48
N ASN A 125 -10.70 1.13 -5.61
CA ASN A 125 -11.89 1.94 -5.31
C ASN A 125 -13.13 1.10 -4.95
N GLY A 126 -12.91 0.00 -4.22
CA GLY A 126 -13.99 -0.90 -3.79
C GLY A 126 -14.44 -1.94 -4.82
N TYR A 127 -13.85 -1.97 -6.01
CA TYR A 127 -14.17 -2.95 -7.05
C TYR A 127 -13.08 -4.01 -7.17
N LEU A 128 -13.45 -5.27 -7.18
CA LEU A 128 -12.53 -6.37 -7.43
C LEU A 128 -11.93 -6.23 -8.84
N LYS A 129 -10.62 -6.06 -8.90
CA LYS A 129 -9.87 -5.99 -10.18
C LYS A 129 -9.33 -7.34 -10.59
N VAL A 130 -8.82 -8.09 -9.61
CA VAL A 130 -8.23 -9.39 -9.89
C VAL A 130 -8.36 -10.29 -8.67
N ARG A 131 -8.66 -11.56 -8.94
CA ARG A 131 -8.50 -12.69 -8.00
C ARG A 131 -7.42 -13.59 -8.55
N LYS A 132 -6.36 -13.80 -7.77
CA LYS A 132 -5.23 -14.64 -8.13
C LYS A 132 -5.14 -15.83 -7.19
N ALA A 133 -5.24 -17.02 -7.74
CA ALA A 133 -4.87 -18.22 -7.01
C ALA A 133 -3.36 -18.22 -6.77
N LEU A 134 -2.94 -18.51 -5.55
CA LEU A 134 -1.55 -18.66 -5.16
C LEU A 134 -1.11 -20.10 -5.37
N ASN A 135 0.14 -20.29 -5.70
CA ASN A 135 0.71 -21.63 -5.72
C ASN A 135 1.03 -22.06 -4.28
N GLY A 136 0.02 -22.62 -3.61
CA GLY A 136 0.03 -23.00 -2.21
C GLY A 136 -0.40 -21.89 -1.26
N ILE A 137 -0.46 -22.20 0.03
CA ILE A 137 -0.93 -21.30 1.08
C ILE A 137 0.00 -20.09 1.20
N ALA A 138 -0.57 -18.90 1.35
CA ALA A 138 0.17 -17.66 1.59
C ALA A 138 1.07 -17.77 2.82
N ARG A 139 2.25 -17.16 2.75
CA ARG A 139 3.23 -17.20 3.84
C ARG A 139 3.32 -15.85 4.52
N GLN A 140 2.99 -15.78 5.79
CA GLN A 140 3.34 -14.63 6.63
C GLN A 140 4.79 -14.71 7.11
N ASN A 141 5.38 -13.55 7.38
CA ASN A 141 6.73 -13.42 7.94
C ASN A 141 6.74 -12.45 9.13
N PHE A 142 7.87 -12.39 9.83
CA PHE A 142 8.09 -11.52 10.99
C PHE A 142 8.88 -10.25 10.65
N GLY A 143 9.25 -10.06 9.36
CA GLY A 143 10.00 -8.88 8.94
C GLY A 143 9.19 -7.60 9.08
N ASP A 144 9.89 -6.48 9.05
CA ASP A 144 9.30 -5.16 9.16
C ASP A 144 8.41 -4.80 7.98
N VAL A 145 7.59 -3.76 8.16
CA VAL A 145 6.84 -3.15 7.06
C VAL A 145 7.60 -1.93 6.57
N TYR A 146 8.03 -2.02 5.34
CA TYR A 146 8.73 -0.96 4.64
C TYR A 146 7.76 -0.26 3.68
N VAL A 147 7.60 1.04 3.82
CA VAL A 147 6.73 1.86 2.94
C VAL A 147 7.61 2.88 2.23
N ASN A 148 7.44 3.02 0.92
CA ASN A 148 8.18 3.97 0.08
C ASN A 148 9.71 3.81 0.09
N SER A 149 10.22 2.61 0.37
CA SER A 149 11.65 2.31 0.34
C SER A 149 12.24 2.44 -1.06
N PHE A 150 13.56 2.36 -1.17
CA PHE A 150 14.27 2.48 -2.45
C PHE A 150 13.94 3.76 -3.22
N GLY A 151 13.56 4.84 -2.52
CA GLY A 151 13.16 6.12 -3.09
C GLY A 151 11.70 6.20 -3.58
N GLY A 152 10.88 5.19 -3.31
CA GLY A 152 9.44 5.22 -3.52
C GLY A 152 8.97 5.62 -4.93
N PHE A 153 7.96 6.50 -4.98
CA PHE A 153 7.36 7.01 -6.22
C PHE A 153 6.95 8.49 -6.10
N SER A 154 6.62 9.15 -7.23
CA SER A 154 6.08 10.51 -7.22
C SER A 154 4.61 10.47 -6.83
N GLY A 155 4.29 11.00 -5.64
CA GLY A 155 2.94 11.01 -5.11
C GLY A 155 2.86 10.86 -3.60
N TYR A 156 1.76 10.29 -3.14
CA TYR A 156 1.43 10.20 -1.72
C TYR A 156 0.81 8.87 -1.34
N VAL A 157 1.02 8.47 -0.08
CA VAL A 157 0.36 7.33 0.58
C VAL A 157 -0.40 7.83 1.81
N SER A 158 -1.60 7.31 2.04
CA SER A 158 -2.45 7.74 3.15
C SER A 158 -3.26 6.58 3.71
N ARG A 159 -3.60 6.67 5.00
CA ARG A 159 -4.51 5.75 5.71
C ARG A 159 -4.24 4.27 5.46
N MET A 160 -2.97 3.88 5.53
CA MET A 160 -2.59 2.48 5.40
C MET A 160 -2.96 1.71 6.66
N ARG A 161 -3.72 0.63 6.50
CA ARG A 161 -4.22 -0.25 7.56
C ARG A 161 -3.84 -1.70 7.29
N TYR A 162 -3.77 -2.45 8.35
CA TYR A 162 -3.65 -3.91 8.33
C TYR A 162 -4.81 -4.51 9.11
N TYR A 163 -5.27 -5.64 8.65
CA TYR A 163 -6.29 -6.48 9.30
C TYR A 163 -5.76 -7.91 9.37
N ASP A 164 -5.92 -8.56 10.51
CA ASP A 164 -5.50 -9.93 10.75
C ASP A 164 -6.52 -10.98 10.24
N TYR A 165 -7.41 -10.55 9.35
CA TYR A 165 -8.43 -11.35 8.68
C TYR A 165 -8.67 -10.83 7.25
N ALA A 166 -9.32 -11.63 6.40
CA ALA A 166 -9.77 -11.18 5.08
C ALA A 166 -10.97 -10.23 5.23
N ILE A 167 -10.79 -8.95 4.92
CA ILE A 167 -11.87 -7.97 5.06
C ILE A 167 -12.98 -8.22 4.02
N PRO A 168 -14.25 -8.22 4.45
CA PRO A 168 -15.37 -8.33 3.54
C PRO A 168 -15.51 -7.08 2.67
N ILE A 169 -16.17 -7.20 1.54
CA ILE A 169 -16.38 -6.09 0.60
C ILE A 169 -17.06 -4.88 1.27
N SER A 170 -17.90 -5.11 2.27
CA SER A 170 -18.53 -4.04 3.05
C SER A 170 -17.50 -3.19 3.79
N GLN A 171 -16.45 -3.81 4.36
CA GLN A 171 -15.37 -3.08 5.01
C GLN A 171 -14.52 -2.32 4.00
N VAL A 172 -14.24 -2.93 2.84
CA VAL A 172 -13.55 -2.25 1.73
C VAL A 172 -14.30 -0.98 1.32
N GLN A 173 -15.65 -1.07 1.19
CA GLN A 173 -16.48 0.09 0.86
C GLN A 173 -16.48 1.16 1.96
N VAL A 174 -16.44 0.78 3.24
CA VAL A 174 -16.28 1.72 4.35
C VAL A 174 -14.94 2.44 4.25
N ASP A 175 -13.86 1.74 3.97
CA ASP A 175 -12.53 2.34 3.81
C ASP A 175 -12.49 3.32 2.62
N VAL A 176 -13.14 2.96 1.51
CA VAL A 176 -13.30 3.85 0.35
C VAL A 176 -14.12 5.10 0.72
N LYS A 177 -15.23 4.93 1.41
CA LYS A 177 -16.09 6.05 1.83
C LYS A 177 -15.38 7.03 2.78
N ASN A 178 -14.50 6.54 3.62
CA ASN A 178 -13.71 7.36 4.55
C ASN A 178 -12.70 8.27 3.84
N GLY A 179 -12.37 7.98 2.58
CA GLY A 179 -11.42 8.76 1.79
C GLY A 179 -9.99 8.77 2.31
N PRO A 180 -9.06 9.43 1.62
CA PRO A 180 -7.71 9.69 2.12
C PRO A 180 -7.74 10.78 3.21
N ASP A 181 -6.66 10.89 3.97
CA ASP A 181 -6.40 12.08 4.75
C ASP A 181 -5.90 13.17 3.79
N LEU A 182 -6.64 14.25 3.67
CA LEU A 182 -6.29 15.35 2.76
C LEU A 182 -5.31 16.35 3.38
N THR A 183 -4.88 16.14 4.63
CA THR A 183 -3.83 16.91 5.26
C THR A 183 -2.50 16.56 4.61
N LEU A 184 -2.06 17.36 3.65
CA LEU A 184 -0.77 17.17 3.00
C LEU A 184 0.36 17.40 4.01
N PRO A 185 1.47 16.65 3.90
CA PRO A 185 2.66 16.96 4.67
C PRO A 185 3.08 18.39 4.35
N TYR A 186 3.29 19.19 5.39
CA TYR A 186 3.69 20.58 5.25
C TYR A 186 5.03 20.65 4.48
N SER A 187 4.98 20.94 3.20
CA SER A 187 6.13 21.43 2.46
C SER A 187 5.96 22.93 2.31
N SER A 188 6.87 23.70 2.87
CA SER A 188 6.91 25.16 2.86
C SER A 188 6.97 25.81 1.47
N GLN A 189 6.68 25.09 0.40
CA GLN A 189 6.77 25.54 -0.99
C GLN A 189 5.59 25.17 -1.89
N GLN A 190 4.54 24.52 -1.38
CA GLN A 190 3.37 24.28 -2.22
C GLN A 190 2.40 25.45 -2.08
N LYS A 191 2.34 26.28 -3.11
CA LYS A 191 1.23 27.22 -3.30
C LYS A 191 -0.09 26.45 -3.25
N PRO A 192 -1.12 26.94 -2.56
CA PRO A 192 -2.43 26.31 -2.55
C PRO A 192 -2.90 26.03 -3.98
N PRO A 193 -3.54 24.88 -4.25
CA PRO A 193 -4.10 24.64 -5.57
C PRO A 193 -5.07 25.76 -5.94
N TYR A 194 -4.97 26.29 -7.12
CA TYR A 194 -5.76 27.43 -7.63
C TYR A 194 -7.29 27.27 -7.55
N PHE A 195 -7.78 26.10 -7.16
CA PHE A 195 -9.20 25.78 -7.05
C PHE A 195 -9.68 25.53 -5.62
N THR A 196 -8.87 25.82 -4.60
CA THR A 196 -9.39 25.80 -3.22
C THR A 196 -10.14 27.09 -2.96
N PRO A 197 -11.34 27.06 -2.30
CA PRO A 197 -12.10 28.28 -2.01
C PRO A 197 -11.36 29.27 -1.09
N TYR A 198 -10.18 28.96 -0.62
CA TYR A 198 -9.38 29.73 0.31
C TYR A 198 -8.02 30.16 -0.25
N TRP A 199 -7.76 30.03 -1.55
CA TRP A 199 -6.46 30.39 -2.14
C TRP A 199 -6.10 31.89 -1.96
N TRP A 200 -7.08 32.75 -1.75
CA TRP A 200 -6.90 34.19 -1.53
C TRP A 200 -6.76 34.61 -0.06
N VAL A 201 -6.92 33.69 0.91
CA VAL A 201 -6.93 34.04 2.36
C VAL A 201 -5.52 34.07 2.95
N ASN A 202 -4.53 33.43 2.29
CA ASN A 202 -3.17 33.27 2.82
C ASN A 202 -2.14 34.29 2.29
N GLU A 203 -2.56 35.40 1.70
CA GLU A 203 -1.60 36.41 1.19
C GLU A 203 -1.25 37.53 2.19
N TYR A 204 -1.74 37.47 3.44
CA TYR A 204 -1.43 38.47 4.45
C TYR A 204 -1.22 37.86 5.84
N GLU A 205 0.01 37.32 6.06
CA GLU A 205 0.71 37.40 7.36
C GLU A 205 2.20 37.21 7.14
#